data_7db0aa46efe4728d5730935d53227f30
#
_entry.id   7db0aa46efe4728d5730935d53227f30
#
_cell.length_a   1.000
_cell.length_b   1.000
_cell.length_c   1.000
_cell.angle_alpha   90.00
_cell.angle_beta   90.00
_cell.angle_gamma   90.00
#
_symmetry.space_group_name_H-M   'P 1'
#
loop_
_entity.id
_entity.type
_entity.pdbx_description
1 polymer ?
#
loop_
_entity_poly.entity_id
_entity_poly.type
_entity_poly.pdbx_seq_one_letter_code
_entity_poly.pdbx_strand_id
1 'polypeptide(L)'
;GTSFLEIYQNCNIFNDGAFEEYTSADKFNNVIELKHNEPMVFAKGTKGIKLDGFTPTVVDMEKHSLDDLLVHDETNLDLAHIIANWTSHPILPEPIGVIYSVDKPTYNSEMVAQVDAAVKQKGSGKVQDLLDSGDTWTVK
;
A
#
# COMPACT_ATOMS: atom_id res chain seq x y z
N GLY A 1 -1.71 7.38 -10.49
CA GLY A 1 -1.62 7.22 -9.04
C GLY A 1 -0.18 7.09 -8.56
N THR A 2 0.01 7.05 -7.28
CA THR A 2 1.31 6.79 -6.65
C THR A 2 1.35 5.34 -6.19
N SER A 3 2.45 4.63 -6.46
CA SER A 3 2.68 3.28 -5.95
C SER A 3 4.07 3.20 -5.33
N PHE A 4 4.20 2.36 -4.32
CA PHE A 4 5.46 1.97 -3.69
C PHE A 4 5.59 0.45 -3.79
N LEU A 5 6.75 -0.02 -4.24
CA LEU A 5 7.06 -1.44 -4.38
C LEU A 5 8.40 -1.72 -3.70
N GLU A 6 8.40 -2.68 -2.79
CA GLU A 6 9.61 -3.21 -2.17
C GLU A 6 9.90 -4.60 -2.71
N ILE A 7 11.15 -4.85 -3.10
CA ILE A 7 11.58 -6.11 -3.71
C ILE A 7 12.74 -6.69 -2.89
N TYR A 8 12.55 -7.88 -2.33
CA TYR A 8 13.62 -8.63 -1.67
C TYR A 8 14.52 -9.25 -2.73
N GLN A 9 15.70 -8.66 -2.89
CA GLN A 9 16.68 -9.09 -3.88
C GLN A 9 17.98 -9.48 -3.19
N ASN A 10 18.49 -10.67 -3.51
CA ASN A 10 19.81 -11.10 -3.08
C ASN A 10 20.92 -10.29 -3.79
N CYS A 11 21.98 -9.98 -3.06
CA CYS A 11 23.18 -9.34 -3.58
C CYS A 11 24.40 -10.14 -3.16
N ASN A 12 24.88 -11.03 -4.05
CA ASN A 12 26.01 -11.93 -3.78
C ASN A 12 27.35 -11.24 -3.59
N ILE A 13 27.45 -9.92 -3.74
CA ILE A 13 28.67 -9.15 -3.51
C ILE A 13 28.66 -8.48 -2.13
N PHE A 14 27.54 -7.81 -1.80
CA PHE A 14 27.47 -6.97 -0.61
C PHE A 14 26.65 -7.58 0.54
N ASN A 15 25.67 -8.44 0.22
CA ASN A 15 24.74 -8.98 1.22
C ASN A 15 24.17 -10.33 0.77
N ASP A 16 25.06 -11.29 0.57
CA ASP A 16 24.66 -12.63 0.12
C ASP A 16 23.90 -13.37 1.21
N GLY A 17 22.78 -13.97 0.83
CA GLY A 17 21.89 -14.71 1.71
C GLY A 17 21.01 -13.88 2.64
N ALA A 18 20.99 -12.54 2.51
CA ALA A 18 20.21 -11.66 3.42
C ALA A 18 18.72 -11.99 3.50
N PHE A 19 18.13 -12.51 2.42
CA PHE A 19 16.72 -12.88 2.35
C PHE A 19 16.51 -14.38 2.13
N GLU A 20 17.49 -15.22 2.49
CA GLU A 20 17.41 -16.65 2.27
C GLU A 20 16.23 -17.28 3.00
N GLU A 21 15.92 -16.83 4.23
CA GLU A 21 14.78 -17.31 5.01
C GLU A 21 13.41 -17.01 4.36
N TYR A 22 13.34 -15.99 3.50
CA TYR A 22 12.11 -15.60 2.78
C TYR A 22 12.05 -16.12 1.35
N THR A 23 13.14 -16.64 0.81
CA THR A 23 13.25 -17.07 -0.60
C THR A 23 13.59 -18.54 -0.78
N SER A 24 14.08 -19.22 0.26
CA SER A 24 14.45 -20.64 0.24
C SER A 24 13.25 -21.58 0.17
N ALA A 25 13.53 -22.88 0.13
CA ALA A 25 12.51 -23.93 0.15
C ALA A 25 11.62 -23.89 1.41
N ASP A 26 12.15 -23.40 2.53
CA ASP A 26 11.45 -23.30 3.81
C ASP A 26 10.71 -21.96 4.03
N LYS A 27 10.69 -21.10 3.03
CA LYS A 27 10.00 -19.81 3.06
C LYS A 27 8.55 -19.86 3.56
N PHE A 28 7.87 -20.96 3.36
CA PHE A 28 6.46 -21.13 3.79
C PHE A 28 6.25 -20.97 5.30
N ASN A 29 7.30 -21.15 6.10
CA ASN A 29 7.23 -20.95 7.55
C ASN A 29 7.46 -19.49 7.96
N ASN A 30 8.11 -18.71 7.09
CA ASN A 30 8.61 -17.37 7.40
C ASN A 30 7.91 -16.27 6.61
N VAL A 31 7.06 -16.63 5.63
CA VAL A 31 6.37 -15.69 4.76
C VAL A 31 4.87 -15.94 4.80
N ILE A 32 4.09 -14.86 4.81
CA ILE A 32 2.64 -14.88 4.62
C ILE A 32 2.25 -14.10 3.36
N GLU A 33 1.52 -14.75 2.45
CA GLU A 33 0.98 -14.10 1.26
C GLU A 33 -0.35 -13.44 1.59
N LEU A 34 -0.39 -12.10 1.50
CA LEU A 34 -1.58 -11.31 1.75
C LEU A 34 -2.53 -11.37 0.56
N LYS A 35 -3.77 -11.73 0.80
CA LYS A 35 -4.84 -11.77 -0.21
C LYS A 35 -6.07 -11.07 0.32
N HIS A 36 -6.58 -10.14 -0.47
CA HIS A 36 -7.75 -9.35 -0.09
C HIS A 36 -8.94 -10.23 0.25
N ASN A 37 -9.61 -9.95 1.38
CA ASN A 37 -10.74 -10.71 1.93
C ASN A 37 -10.45 -12.18 2.29
N GLU A 38 -9.18 -12.59 2.39
CA GLU A 38 -8.82 -13.93 2.87
C GLU A 38 -8.25 -13.88 4.28
N PRO A 39 -8.49 -14.92 5.11
CA PRO A 39 -7.87 -15.06 6.42
C PRO A 39 -6.36 -15.27 6.27
N MET A 40 -5.62 -14.64 7.16
CA MET A 40 -4.15 -14.68 7.14
C MET A 40 -3.63 -16.01 7.66
N VAL A 41 -3.31 -16.92 6.75
CA VAL A 41 -2.80 -18.27 7.03
C VAL A 41 -1.44 -18.47 6.36
N PHE A 42 -0.51 -19.15 7.04
CA PHE A 42 0.82 -19.46 6.53
C PHE A 42 1.31 -20.84 7.01
N ALA A 43 2.58 -21.17 6.79
CA ALA A 43 3.16 -22.46 7.16
C ALA A 43 2.35 -23.66 6.62
N LYS A 44 1.96 -23.59 5.32
CA LYS A 44 1.14 -24.61 4.62
C LYS A 44 -0.21 -24.87 5.31
N GLY A 45 -0.80 -23.84 5.92
CA GLY A 45 -2.11 -23.93 6.55
C GLY A 45 -2.10 -24.37 8.02
N THR A 46 -0.93 -24.53 8.63
CA THR A 46 -0.81 -24.95 10.05
C THR A 46 -0.82 -23.80 11.03
N LYS A 47 -0.54 -22.59 10.57
CA LYS A 47 -0.50 -21.38 11.41
C LYS A 47 -1.35 -20.27 10.82
N GLY A 48 -1.88 -19.41 11.68
CA GLY A 48 -2.64 -18.22 11.30
C GLY A 48 -2.26 -17.02 12.15
N ILE A 49 -2.71 -15.84 11.70
CA ILE A 49 -2.56 -14.59 12.45
C ILE A 49 -3.90 -14.21 13.06
N LYS A 50 -3.88 -13.87 14.33
CA LYS A 50 -5.01 -13.31 15.08
C LYS A 50 -4.59 -11.98 15.71
N LEU A 51 -5.52 -11.05 15.87
CA LEU A 51 -5.30 -9.85 16.68
C LEU A 51 -5.76 -10.06 18.12
N ASP A 52 -4.87 -9.75 19.06
CA ASP A 52 -5.22 -9.52 20.46
C ASP A 52 -5.20 -8.01 20.70
N GLY A 53 -6.37 -7.39 20.65
CA GLY A 53 -6.47 -5.95 20.51
C GLY A 53 -5.86 -5.47 19.18
N PHE A 54 -4.74 -4.73 19.23
CA PHE A 54 -3.98 -4.28 18.06
C PHE A 54 -2.70 -5.09 17.84
N THR A 55 -2.46 -6.11 18.66
CA THR A 55 -1.22 -6.90 18.59
C THR A 55 -1.45 -8.15 17.76
N PRO A 56 -0.74 -8.32 16.63
CA PRO A 56 -0.79 -9.55 15.86
C PRO A 56 -0.09 -10.68 16.61
N THR A 57 -0.74 -11.84 16.65
CA THR A 57 -0.22 -13.05 17.32
C THR A 57 -0.34 -14.25 16.40
N VAL A 58 0.66 -15.12 16.44
CA VAL A 58 0.64 -16.40 15.72
C VAL A 58 -0.17 -17.40 16.50
N VAL A 59 -1.11 -18.05 15.84
CA VAL A 59 -1.94 -19.13 16.42
C VAL A 59 -1.81 -20.42 15.62
N ASP A 60 -2.03 -21.53 16.30
CA ASP A 60 -2.00 -22.86 15.73
C ASP A 60 -3.40 -23.24 15.20
N MET A 61 -3.47 -23.64 13.94
CA MET A 61 -4.73 -24.01 13.29
C MET A 61 -5.32 -25.33 13.76
N GLU A 62 -4.58 -26.13 14.55
CA GLU A 62 -5.17 -27.28 15.26
C GLU A 62 -6.13 -26.84 16.39
N LYS A 63 -5.97 -25.61 16.90
CA LYS A 63 -6.71 -25.07 18.05
C LYS A 63 -7.64 -23.93 17.71
N HIS A 64 -7.55 -23.39 16.50
CA HIS A 64 -8.31 -22.23 16.03
C HIS A 64 -8.98 -22.51 14.70
N SER A 65 -10.11 -21.85 14.46
CA SER A 65 -10.82 -21.88 13.16
C SER A 65 -10.39 -20.71 12.28
N LEU A 66 -10.72 -20.78 10.99
CA LEU A 66 -10.48 -19.67 10.06
C LEU A 66 -11.23 -18.39 10.47
N ASP A 67 -12.38 -18.54 11.13
CA ASP A 67 -13.20 -17.40 11.58
C ASP A 67 -12.56 -16.63 12.76
N ASP A 68 -11.59 -17.24 13.44
CA ASP A 68 -10.84 -16.59 14.53
C ASP A 68 -9.69 -15.71 14.01
N LEU A 69 -9.33 -15.84 12.72
CA LEU A 69 -8.16 -15.20 12.16
C LEU A 69 -8.42 -13.80 11.68
N LEU A 70 -7.34 -13.04 11.62
CA LEU A 70 -7.32 -11.75 10.94
C LEU A 70 -7.55 -11.94 9.44
N VAL A 71 -8.56 -11.27 8.91
CA VAL A 71 -8.83 -11.21 7.48
C VAL A 71 -8.13 -9.98 6.91
N HIS A 72 -7.38 -10.17 5.83
CA HIS A 72 -6.71 -9.07 5.17
C HIS A 72 -7.70 -8.21 4.37
N ASP A 73 -7.66 -6.90 4.63
CA ASP A 73 -8.37 -5.89 3.85
C ASP A 73 -7.35 -4.86 3.34
N GLU A 74 -6.99 -4.96 2.06
CA GLU A 74 -6.02 -4.06 1.44
C GLU A 74 -6.48 -2.61 1.36
N THR A 75 -7.77 -2.32 1.61
CA THR A 75 -8.31 -0.96 1.64
C THR A 75 -8.26 -0.32 3.03
N ASN A 76 -7.96 -1.11 4.06
CA ASN A 76 -7.92 -0.67 5.44
C ASN A 76 -6.54 -0.12 5.81
N LEU A 77 -6.45 1.20 5.96
CA LEU A 77 -5.19 1.89 6.30
C LEU A 77 -4.65 1.51 7.69
N ASP A 78 -5.53 1.32 8.68
CA ASP A 78 -5.10 0.97 10.04
C ASP A 78 -4.50 -0.44 10.06
N LEU A 79 -5.11 -1.38 9.34
CA LEU A 79 -4.56 -2.71 9.17
C LEU A 79 -3.22 -2.68 8.45
N ALA A 80 -3.08 -1.85 7.40
CA ALA A 80 -1.82 -1.68 6.70
C ALA A 80 -0.70 -1.17 7.62
N HIS A 81 -1.00 -0.25 8.54
CA HIS A 81 -0.04 0.20 9.56
C HIS A 81 0.36 -0.92 10.53
N ILE A 82 -0.60 -1.76 10.96
CA ILE A 82 -0.30 -2.92 11.81
C ILE A 82 0.65 -3.86 11.05
N ILE A 83 0.34 -4.20 9.80
CA ILE A 83 1.15 -5.10 8.97
C ILE A 83 2.56 -4.52 8.74
N ALA A 84 2.68 -3.26 8.40
CA ALA A 84 3.97 -2.61 8.18
C ALA A 84 4.86 -2.62 9.45
N ASN A 85 4.26 -2.55 10.63
CA ASN A 85 5.01 -2.56 11.89
C ASN A 85 5.50 -3.96 12.31
N TRP A 86 5.00 -5.03 11.70
CA TRP A 86 5.47 -6.37 12.05
C TRP A 86 6.57 -6.91 11.12
N THR A 87 6.88 -6.21 10.04
CA THR A 87 7.99 -6.56 9.15
C THR A 87 9.27 -6.77 9.93
N SER A 88 10.01 -7.84 9.64
CA SER A 88 11.21 -8.25 10.38
C SER A 88 10.96 -8.56 11.87
N HIS A 89 9.73 -8.85 12.27
CA HIS A 89 9.43 -9.28 13.64
C HIS A 89 9.89 -10.73 13.87
N PRO A 90 10.57 -11.04 15.00
CA PRO A 90 11.21 -12.34 15.20
C PRO A 90 10.26 -13.55 15.23
N ILE A 91 8.96 -13.33 15.40
CA ILE A 91 7.95 -14.40 15.54
C ILE A 91 6.92 -14.37 14.41
N LEU A 92 6.64 -13.20 13.87
CA LEU A 92 5.63 -13.02 12.82
C LEU A 92 6.24 -13.35 11.46
N PRO A 93 5.46 -13.93 10.53
CA PRO A 93 5.94 -14.16 9.17
C PRO A 93 6.08 -12.84 8.41
N GLU A 94 7.04 -12.78 7.49
CA GLU A 94 7.20 -11.63 6.61
C GLU A 94 6.02 -11.50 5.65
N PRO A 95 5.31 -10.37 5.63
CA PRO A 95 4.15 -10.17 4.78
C PRO A 95 4.59 -9.85 3.35
N ILE A 96 4.06 -10.58 2.37
CA ILE A 96 4.24 -10.31 0.94
C ILE A 96 2.89 -10.14 0.26
N GLY A 97 2.87 -9.41 -0.85
CA GLY A 97 1.66 -9.11 -1.60
C GLY A 97 1.24 -7.66 -1.47
N VAL A 98 -0.04 -7.39 -1.65
CA VAL A 98 -0.58 -6.02 -1.59
C VAL A 98 -0.97 -5.70 -0.15
N ILE A 99 -0.19 -4.84 0.51
CA ILE A 99 -0.46 -4.42 1.89
C ILE A 99 -1.59 -3.39 1.92
N TYR A 100 -1.56 -2.41 1.01
CA TYR A 100 -2.55 -1.34 0.93
C TYR A 100 -2.80 -0.91 -0.52
N SER A 101 -4.06 -0.84 -0.90
CA SER A 101 -4.47 -0.41 -2.25
C SER A 101 -5.83 0.27 -2.18
N VAL A 102 -5.89 1.53 -2.59
CA VAL A 102 -7.14 2.28 -2.71
C VAL A 102 -7.13 3.11 -3.98
N ASP A 103 -8.28 3.20 -4.63
CA ASP A 103 -8.46 4.10 -5.77
C ASP A 103 -8.55 5.55 -5.29
N LYS A 104 -7.70 6.39 -5.87
CA LYS A 104 -7.72 7.84 -5.66
C LYS A 104 -7.60 8.57 -6.99
N PRO A 105 -8.17 9.78 -7.10
CA PRO A 105 -7.98 10.62 -8.27
C PRO A 105 -6.50 10.81 -8.59
N THR A 106 -6.16 10.85 -9.88
CA THR A 106 -4.80 11.16 -10.29
C THR A 106 -4.53 12.66 -10.22
N TYR A 107 -3.26 13.05 -10.13
CA TYR A 107 -2.87 14.44 -10.20
C TYR A 107 -3.45 15.14 -11.44
N ASN A 108 -3.37 14.49 -12.61
CA ASN A 108 -3.91 15.04 -13.85
C ASN A 108 -5.43 15.24 -13.79
N SER A 109 -6.18 14.29 -13.24
CA SER A 109 -7.64 14.43 -13.12
C SER A 109 -8.03 15.58 -12.20
N GLU A 110 -7.32 15.76 -11.10
CA GLU A 110 -7.55 16.88 -10.17
C GLU A 110 -7.17 18.23 -10.80
N MET A 111 -6.07 18.31 -11.54
CA MET A 111 -5.66 19.51 -12.23
C MET A 111 -6.68 19.91 -13.33
N VAL A 112 -7.15 18.94 -14.11
CA VAL A 112 -8.19 19.19 -15.13
C VAL A 112 -9.48 19.63 -14.46
N ALA A 113 -9.92 18.96 -13.40
CA ALA A 113 -11.12 19.33 -12.66
C ALA A 113 -11.02 20.75 -12.07
N GLN A 114 -9.86 21.17 -11.60
CA GLN A 114 -9.62 22.53 -11.11
C GLN A 114 -9.77 23.57 -12.24
N VAL A 115 -9.19 23.29 -13.41
CA VAL A 115 -9.31 24.17 -14.58
C VAL A 115 -10.76 24.26 -15.05
N ASP A 116 -11.44 23.12 -15.16
CA ASP A 116 -12.85 23.06 -15.58
C ASP A 116 -13.78 23.82 -14.60
N ALA A 117 -13.53 23.69 -13.31
CA ALA A 117 -14.26 24.43 -12.29
C ALA A 117 -14.04 25.94 -12.42
N ALA A 118 -12.81 26.39 -12.67
CA ALA A 118 -12.48 27.79 -12.88
C ALA A 118 -13.15 28.35 -14.16
N VAL A 119 -13.12 27.59 -15.26
CA VAL A 119 -13.77 27.96 -16.51
C VAL A 119 -15.29 28.02 -16.34
N LYS A 120 -15.87 27.05 -15.62
CA LYS A 120 -17.31 27.04 -15.32
C LYS A 120 -17.76 28.26 -14.50
N GLN A 121 -16.92 28.69 -13.55
CA GLN A 121 -17.21 29.80 -12.66
C GLN A 121 -16.98 31.16 -13.31
N LYS A 122 -15.90 31.33 -14.09
CA LYS A 122 -15.44 32.63 -14.61
C LYS A 122 -15.60 32.79 -16.11
N GLY A 123 -16.00 31.71 -16.80
CA GLY A 123 -16.02 31.68 -18.27
C GLY A 123 -14.62 31.38 -18.85
N SER A 124 -14.60 31.17 -20.17
CA SER A 124 -13.33 31.03 -20.90
C SER A 124 -12.65 32.38 -20.96
N GLY A 125 -11.44 32.48 -20.41
CA GLY A 125 -10.64 33.69 -20.50
C GLY A 125 -10.16 33.97 -21.95
N LYS A 126 -9.91 35.21 -22.25
CA LYS A 126 -9.25 35.62 -23.51
C LYS A 126 -7.83 36.07 -23.18
N VAL A 127 -6.88 35.70 -24.01
CA VAL A 127 -5.47 36.11 -23.82
C VAL A 127 -5.36 37.65 -23.82
N GLN A 128 -6.16 38.35 -24.64
CA GLN A 128 -6.15 39.79 -24.67
C GLN A 128 -6.58 40.40 -23.33
N ASP A 129 -7.60 39.84 -22.67
CA ASP A 129 -8.07 40.33 -21.37
C ASP A 129 -6.99 40.15 -20.29
N LEU A 130 -6.17 39.09 -20.42
CA LEU A 130 -5.03 38.86 -19.53
C LEU A 130 -3.91 39.89 -19.77
N LEU A 131 -3.61 40.18 -21.04
CA LEU A 131 -2.60 41.18 -21.41
C LEU A 131 -2.99 42.59 -20.98
N ASP A 132 -4.29 42.91 -21.05
CA ASP A 132 -4.83 44.23 -20.70
C ASP A 132 -5.18 44.37 -19.21
N SER A 133 -4.98 43.31 -18.40
CA SER A 133 -5.35 43.28 -16.96
C SER A 133 -4.48 44.11 -16.05
N GLY A 134 -3.29 44.54 -16.49
CA GLY A 134 -2.36 45.41 -15.78
C GLY A 134 -2.32 46.83 -16.30
N ASP A 135 -1.31 47.59 -15.83
CA ASP A 135 -1.04 48.96 -16.38
C ASP A 135 -0.55 48.83 -17.81
N THR A 136 -1.31 49.34 -18.74
CA THR A 136 -0.96 49.31 -20.17
C THR A 136 -0.63 50.71 -20.67
N TRP A 137 0.20 50.82 -21.71
CA TRP A 137 0.52 52.06 -22.39
C TRP A 137 0.44 51.88 -23.92
N THR A 138 0.14 52.94 -24.61
CA THR A 138 0.11 52.90 -26.06
C THR A 138 1.45 53.43 -26.62
N VAL A 139 2.06 52.61 -27.47
CA VAL A 139 3.23 53.03 -28.24
C VAL A 139 2.74 53.87 -29.44
N LYS A 140 3.23 55.11 -29.52
CA LYS A 140 2.87 56.01 -30.66
C LYS A 140 3.88 55.84 -31.77
#